data_1c399e30b27e1062c10f1fcee032907c
#
_entry.id   1c399e30b27e1062c10f1fcee032907c
#
_cell.length_a   1.000
_cell.length_b   1.000
_cell.length_c   1.000
_cell.angle_alpha   90.00
_cell.angle_beta   90.00
_cell.angle_gamma   90.00
#
_symmetry.space_group_name_H-M   'P 1'
#
loop_
_entity.id
_entity.type
_entity.pdbx_description
1 polymer ?
#
loop_
_entity_poly.entity_id
_entity_poly.type
_entity_poly.pdbx_seq_one_letter_code
_entity_poly.pdbx_strand_id
1 'polypeptide(L)'
;ERVGYPVVLRPSYVLGGRGMMIVHDREQLDRYVHEAMKVSGDDPVLIDHYLNRATEVDVDALCDDETVFVAGVLEHIEEAGVHSGDSACSMPPYSLSKEVVAELMRQTEAMARALKVRGLMNVQFAIEEPHSDNPRIFVLEVNPRASRTAPFVAKTIGQPIAAIAAKVMAGEPLASFRLEHRPYDHIAVKEAVFPFARFAGVDTVLGP
;
A
#
# COMPACT_ATOMS: atom_id res chain seq x y z
N GLU A 1 -25.74 5.25 -6.39
CA GLU A 1 -26.36 6.01 -5.26
C GLU A 1 -25.79 5.64 -3.88
N ARG A 2 -25.12 4.45 -3.74
CA ARG A 2 -24.49 4.04 -2.46
C ARG A 2 -23.09 4.63 -2.24
N VAL A 3 -22.39 4.97 -3.33
CA VAL A 3 -20.98 5.36 -3.34
C VAL A 3 -20.92 6.80 -3.74
N GLY A 4 -21.33 7.78 -3.46
CA GLY A 4 -21.26 9.19 -3.92
C GLY A 4 -20.15 9.48 -4.93
N TYR A 5 -20.29 10.52 -5.72
CA TYR A 5 -19.26 10.97 -6.66
C TYR A 5 -18.20 11.82 -5.95
N PRO A 6 -16.97 11.85 -6.47
CA PRO A 6 -16.46 11.09 -7.61
C PRO A 6 -16.24 9.61 -7.28
N VAL A 7 -16.29 8.74 -8.30
CA VAL A 7 -16.02 7.30 -8.19
C VAL A 7 -14.92 6.87 -9.14
N VAL A 8 -14.23 5.77 -8.80
CA VAL A 8 -13.26 5.10 -9.67
C VAL A 8 -13.88 3.82 -10.22
N LEU A 9 -13.87 3.69 -11.55
CA LEU A 9 -14.22 2.45 -12.23
C LEU A 9 -12.96 1.61 -12.43
N ARG A 10 -12.98 0.37 -11.94
CA ARG A 10 -11.88 -0.57 -12.07
C ARG A 10 -12.34 -1.83 -12.78
N PRO A 11 -11.90 -2.09 -14.04
CA PRO A 11 -12.13 -3.37 -14.70
C PRO A 11 -11.47 -4.51 -13.92
N SER A 12 -12.09 -5.68 -13.89
CA SER A 12 -11.50 -6.88 -13.30
C SER A 12 -10.31 -7.39 -14.13
N TYR A 13 -9.36 -8.03 -13.45
CA TYR A 13 -8.20 -8.72 -14.06
C TYR A 13 -7.31 -7.85 -14.96
N VAL A 14 -7.22 -6.55 -14.68
CA VAL A 14 -6.29 -5.64 -15.35
C VAL A 14 -5.10 -5.34 -14.44
N LEU A 15 -3.94 -5.08 -15.07
CA LEU A 15 -2.71 -4.70 -14.37
C LEU A 15 -2.38 -3.23 -14.65
N GLY A 16 -1.74 -2.57 -13.68
CA GLY A 16 -1.21 -1.23 -13.84
C GLY A 16 -2.28 -0.16 -14.13
N GLY A 17 -3.47 -0.28 -13.55
CA GLY A 17 -4.52 0.73 -13.71
C GLY A 17 -5.14 0.83 -15.10
N ARG A 18 -4.88 -0.13 -15.99
CA ARG A 18 -5.41 -0.12 -17.36
C ARG A 18 -6.93 -0.07 -17.37
N GLY A 19 -7.48 0.93 -18.06
CA GLY A 19 -8.93 1.11 -18.18
C GLY A 19 -9.60 1.63 -16.90
N MET A 20 -8.83 2.00 -15.87
CA MET A 20 -9.38 2.72 -14.71
C MET A 20 -9.75 4.14 -15.11
N MET A 21 -10.87 4.60 -14.57
CA MET A 21 -11.41 5.95 -14.88
C MET A 21 -12.01 6.58 -13.63
N ILE A 22 -11.71 7.86 -13.41
CA ILE A 22 -12.37 8.68 -12.40
C ILE A 22 -13.59 9.31 -13.05
N VAL A 23 -14.73 9.17 -12.38
CA VAL A 23 -16.04 9.59 -12.88
C VAL A 23 -16.68 10.54 -11.87
N HIS A 24 -17.05 11.73 -12.31
CA HIS A 24 -17.53 12.81 -11.45
C HIS A 24 -19.06 12.93 -11.40
N ASP A 25 -19.75 12.33 -12.39
CA ASP A 25 -21.20 12.43 -12.49
C ASP A 25 -21.82 11.20 -13.20
N ARG A 26 -23.14 11.18 -13.23
CA ARG A 26 -23.90 10.08 -13.85
C ARG A 26 -23.70 9.96 -15.35
N GLU A 27 -23.58 11.08 -16.06
CA GLU A 27 -23.41 11.07 -17.52
C GLU A 27 -22.06 10.45 -17.90
N GLN A 28 -21.00 10.81 -17.17
CA GLN A 28 -19.68 10.18 -17.34
C GLN A 28 -19.74 8.70 -16.99
N LEU A 29 -20.44 8.33 -15.91
CA LEU A 29 -20.58 6.93 -15.51
C LEU A 29 -21.20 6.11 -16.64
N ASP A 30 -22.33 6.54 -17.19
CA ASP A 30 -23.04 5.81 -18.24
C ASP A 30 -22.19 5.67 -19.51
N ARG A 31 -21.35 6.66 -19.84
CA ARG A 31 -20.40 6.61 -20.95
C ARG A 31 -19.27 5.61 -20.72
N TYR A 32 -18.64 5.67 -19.56
CA TYR A 32 -17.43 4.90 -19.27
C TYR A 32 -17.68 3.46 -18.83
N VAL A 33 -18.86 3.13 -18.29
CA VAL A 33 -19.24 1.74 -18.03
C VAL A 33 -19.13 0.88 -19.29
N HIS A 34 -19.60 1.40 -20.43
CA HIS A 34 -19.48 0.69 -21.71
C HIS A 34 -18.03 0.46 -22.16
N GLU A 35 -17.12 1.40 -21.87
CA GLU A 35 -15.71 1.26 -22.20
C GLU A 35 -15.01 0.29 -21.24
N ALA A 36 -15.29 0.38 -19.94
CA ALA A 36 -14.77 -0.55 -18.94
C ALA A 36 -15.20 -1.99 -19.20
N MET A 37 -16.45 -2.20 -19.58
CA MET A 37 -16.97 -3.51 -19.96
C MET A 37 -16.27 -4.10 -21.21
N LYS A 38 -15.84 -3.27 -22.17
CA LYS A 38 -15.06 -3.77 -23.31
C LYS A 38 -13.70 -4.32 -22.91
N VAL A 39 -13.11 -3.78 -21.85
CA VAL A 39 -11.81 -4.24 -21.31
C VAL A 39 -12.00 -5.44 -20.38
N SER A 40 -13.07 -5.43 -19.58
CA SER A 40 -13.40 -6.47 -18.60
C SER A 40 -14.08 -7.70 -19.22
N GLY A 41 -14.64 -7.57 -20.43
CA GLY A 41 -15.48 -8.63 -21.04
C GLY A 41 -16.74 -8.86 -20.21
N ASP A 42 -16.98 -10.12 -19.85
CA ASP A 42 -18.13 -10.53 -19.01
C ASP A 42 -17.86 -10.39 -17.50
N ASP A 43 -16.64 -9.97 -17.11
CA ASP A 43 -16.28 -9.81 -15.72
C ASP A 43 -16.86 -8.52 -15.13
N PRO A 44 -17.16 -8.52 -13.81
CA PRO A 44 -17.71 -7.33 -13.17
C PRO A 44 -16.73 -6.17 -13.15
N VAL A 45 -17.26 -4.96 -13.32
CA VAL A 45 -16.51 -3.70 -13.10
C VAL A 45 -16.74 -3.26 -11.65
N LEU A 46 -15.67 -3.06 -10.91
CA LEU A 46 -15.72 -2.54 -9.56
C LEU A 46 -15.89 -1.02 -9.60
N ILE A 47 -16.76 -0.50 -8.74
CA ILE A 47 -17.01 0.94 -8.57
C ILE A 47 -16.65 1.31 -7.14
N ASP A 48 -15.55 2.03 -6.98
CA ASP A 48 -15.04 2.47 -5.70
C ASP A 48 -15.27 3.98 -5.51
N HIS A 49 -15.36 4.42 -4.26
CA HIS A 49 -15.29 5.84 -3.92
C HIS A 49 -13.89 6.37 -4.25
N TYR A 50 -13.81 7.52 -4.92
CA TYR A 50 -12.54 8.20 -5.13
C TYR A 50 -12.13 8.95 -3.87
N LEU A 51 -10.96 8.61 -3.34
CA LEU A 51 -10.41 9.25 -2.15
C LEU A 51 -9.70 10.54 -2.56
N ASN A 52 -10.20 11.67 -2.12
CA ASN A 52 -9.59 12.95 -2.37
C ASN A 52 -8.66 13.34 -1.21
N ARG A 53 -7.44 13.81 -1.53
CA ARG A 53 -6.44 14.23 -0.53
C ARG A 53 -6.13 13.16 0.51
N ALA A 54 -6.02 11.93 0.08
CA ALA A 54 -5.59 10.84 0.94
C ALA A 54 -4.05 10.77 1.02
N THR A 55 -3.55 10.38 2.17
CA THR A 55 -2.15 9.99 2.37
C THR A 55 -2.04 8.48 2.20
N GLU A 56 -1.16 8.02 1.31
CA GLU A 56 -0.87 6.59 1.18
C GLU A 56 0.16 6.14 2.21
N VAL A 57 -0.01 4.89 2.65
CA VAL A 57 0.88 4.25 3.63
C VAL A 57 1.10 2.81 3.25
N ASP A 58 2.36 2.39 3.18
CA ASP A 58 2.75 0.99 3.10
C ASP A 58 3.05 0.45 4.49
N VAL A 59 2.58 -0.76 4.78
CA VAL A 59 2.93 -1.48 6.01
C VAL A 59 3.52 -2.83 5.64
N ASP A 60 4.78 -3.04 6.00
CA ASP A 60 5.47 -4.32 5.80
C ASP A 60 5.48 -5.14 7.09
N ALA A 61 5.12 -6.41 6.99
CA ALA A 61 5.06 -7.34 8.10
C ALA A 61 5.73 -8.68 7.80
N LEU A 62 6.24 -9.32 8.85
CA LEU A 62 6.68 -10.72 8.89
C LEU A 62 5.64 -11.53 9.64
N CYS A 63 5.28 -12.69 9.12
CA CYS A 63 4.21 -13.50 9.66
C CYS A 63 4.56 -14.98 9.64
N ASP A 64 4.10 -15.68 10.68
CA ASP A 64 3.92 -17.13 10.68
C ASP A 64 2.52 -17.47 11.24
N ASP A 65 2.27 -18.74 11.52
CA ASP A 65 0.93 -19.19 11.98
C ASP A 65 0.56 -18.62 13.37
N GLU A 66 1.52 -18.19 14.17
CA GLU A 66 1.33 -17.77 15.56
C GLU A 66 1.66 -16.29 15.78
N THR A 67 2.69 -15.79 15.10
CA THR A 67 3.29 -14.49 15.36
C THR A 67 3.18 -13.59 14.14
N VAL A 68 2.87 -12.32 14.36
CA VAL A 68 2.97 -11.25 13.36
C VAL A 68 3.88 -10.16 13.92
N PHE A 69 4.86 -9.74 13.14
CA PHE A 69 5.74 -8.63 13.45
C PHE A 69 5.62 -7.57 12.35
N VAL A 70 5.04 -6.43 12.68
CA VAL A 70 4.99 -5.27 11.75
C VAL A 70 6.39 -4.65 11.70
N ALA A 71 7.09 -4.86 10.61
CA ALA A 71 8.48 -4.43 10.46
C ALA A 71 8.61 -2.93 10.20
N GLY A 72 7.63 -2.32 9.54
CA GLY A 72 7.64 -0.89 9.26
C GLY A 72 6.33 -0.35 8.75
N VAL A 73 6.08 0.91 9.10
CA VAL A 73 5.00 1.74 8.56
C VAL A 73 5.65 2.89 7.82
N LEU A 74 5.35 3.03 6.53
CA LEU A 74 5.97 3.98 5.62
C LEU A 74 4.91 4.95 5.11
N GLU A 75 5.07 6.22 5.40
CA GLU A 75 4.21 7.28 4.87
C GLU A 75 4.75 7.79 3.54
N HIS A 76 3.90 7.83 2.51
CA HIS A 76 4.25 8.40 1.21
C HIS A 76 4.32 9.93 1.28
N ILE A 77 5.28 10.51 0.58
CA ILE A 77 5.48 11.96 0.50
C ILE A 77 4.70 12.55 -0.67
N GLU A 78 4.60 11.81 -1.78
CA GLU A 78 3.77 12.18 -2.92
C GLU A 78 2.29 12.01 -2.62
N GLU A 79 1.48 12.69 -3.43
CA GLU A 79 0.02 12.52 -3.39
C GLU A 79 -0.39 11.07 -3.69
N ALA A 80 -1.53 10.67 -3.14
CA ALA A 80 -2.09 9.34 -3.35
C ALA A 80 -2.30 9.05 -4.85
N GLY A 81 -1.98 7.81 -5.25
CA GLY A 81 -2.07 7.35 -6.63
C GLY A 81 -0.72 7.15 -7.32
N VAL A 82 0.38 7.67 -6.77
CA VAL A 82 1.72 7.32 -7.23
C VAL A 82 2.08 5.93 -6.71
N HIS A 83 2.51 5.03 -7.60
CA HIS A 83 2.84 3.66 -7.22
C HIS A 83 3.91 3.61 -6.11
N SER A 84 3.74 2.76 -5.10
CA SER A 84 4.62 2.66 -3.93
C SER A 84 6.10 2.42 -4.25
N GLY A 85 6.40 1.80 -5.39
CA GLY A 85 7.78 1.64 -5.88
C GLY A 85 8.43 2.94 -6.31
N ASP A 86 7.62 3.89 -6.76
CA ASP A 86 8.01 5.14 -7.38
C ASP A 86 7.91 6.33 -6.41
N SER A 87 7.14 6.20 -5.34
CA SER A 87 6.99 7.22 -4.31
C SER A 87 8.19 7.34 -3.40
N ALA A 88 8.51 8.56 -2.97
CA ALA A 88 9.32 8.80 -1.80
C ALA A 88 8.51 8.46 -0.54
N CYS A 89 9.17 7.88 0.47
CA CYS A 89 8.50 7.48 1.71
C CYS A 89 9.36 7.83 2.91
N SER A 90 8.73 8.19 4.01
CA SER A 90 9.38 8.35 5.31
C SER A 90 9.07 7.20 6.26
N MET A 91 10.02 6.81 7.08
CA MET A 91 9.89 5.80 8.13
C MET A 91 10.71 6.23 9.37
N PRO A 92 10.09 6.37 10.56
CA PRO A 92 8.64 6.22 10.81
C PRO A 92 7.82 7.28 10.08
N PRO A 93 6.47 7.14 10.05
CA PRO A 93 5.58 8.17 9.53
C PRO A 93 5.85 9.53 10.16
N TYR A 94 5.89 10.57 9.33
CA TYR A 94 6.22 11.92 9.76
C TYR A 94 5.00 12.70 10.23
N SER A 95 3.88 12.58 9.52
CA SER A 95 2.70 13.42 9.74
C SER A 95 1.56 12.70 10.45
N LEU A 96 1.57 11.36 10.51
CA LEU A 96 0.51 10.57 11.08
C LEU A 96 0.56 10.53 12.61
N SER A 97 -0.60 10.57 13.25
CA SER A 97 -0.70 10.42 14.69
C SER A 97 -0.34 9.00 15.13
N LYS A 98 0.05 8.86 16.41
CA LYS A 98 0.37 7.55 16.99
C LYS A 98 -0.84 6.60 16.99
N GLU A 99 -2.02 7.14 17.13
CA GLU A 99 -3.29 6.41 17.13
C GLU A 99 -3.57 5.82 15.75
N VAL A 100 -3.35 6.60 14.70
CA VAL A 100 -3.47 6.13 13.31
C VAL A 100 -2.45 5.04 13.03
N VAL A 101 -1.19 5.24 13.40
CA VAL A 101 -0.13 4.23 13.22
C VAL A 101 -0.46 2.94 13.96
N ALA A 102 -0.94 3.02 15.21
CA ALA A 102 -1.35 1.85 15.98
C ALA A 102 -2.52 1.11 15.32
N GLU A 103 -3.49 1.83 14.77
CA GLU A 103 -4.62 1.23 14.06
C GLU A 103 -4.20 0.54 12.77
N LEU A 104 -3.29 1.15 11.98
CA LEU A 104 -2.69 0.52 10.79
C LEU A 104 -2.00 -0.80 11.12
N MET A 105 -1.20 -0.81 12.20
CA MET A 105 -0.52 -2.02 12.68
C MET A 105 -1.54 -3.08 13.09
N ARG A 106 -2.55 -2.73 13.87
CA ARG A 106 -3.62 -3.63 14.31
C ARG A 106 -4.37 -4.27 13.14
N GLN A 107 -4.72 -3.46 12.13
CA GLN A 107 -5.41 -3.96 10.92
C GLN A 107 -4.50 -4.89 10.12
N THR A 108 -3.22 -4.55 9.97
CA THR A 108 -2.23 -5.39 9.29
C THR A 108 -2.10 -6.75 9.97
N GLU A 109 -1.99 -6.78 11.31
CA GLU A 109 -1.94 -8.02 12.08
C GLU A 109 -3.21 -8.87 11.90
N ALA A 110 -4.38 -8.24 11.94
CA ALA A 110 -5.65 -8.94 11.75
C ALA A 110 -5.74 -9.58 10.37
N MET A 111 -5.32 -8.86 9.32
CA MET A 111 -5.31 -9.38 7.94
C MET A 111 -4.28 -10.50 7.77
N ALA A 112 -3.08 -10.38 8.35
CA ALA A 112 -2.06 -11.43 8.30
C ALA A 112 -2.58 -12.75 8.88
N ARG A 113 -3.25 -12.69 10.03
CA ARG A 113 -3.86 -13.86 10.69
C ARG A 113 -5.02 -14.44 9.89
N ALA A 114 -5.93 -13.58 9.39
CA ALA A 114 -7.09 -14.00 8.61
C ALA A 114 -6.68 -14.69 7.29
N LEU A 115 -5.64 -14.20 6.64
CA LEU A 115 -5.10 -14.74 5.39
C LEU A 115 -4.09 -15.89 5.62
N LYS A 116 -3.75 -16.18 6.87
CA LYS A 116 -2.74 -17.20 7.25
C LYS A 116 -1.41 -17.01 6.50
N VAL A 117 -0.93 -15.76 6.47
CA VAL A 117 0.30 -15.43 5.76
C VAL A 117 1.51 -16.03 6.44
N ARG A 118 2.40 -16.63 5.66
CA ARG A 118 3.71 -17.11 6.11
C ARG A 118 4.82 -16.45 5.30
N GLY A 119 5.71 -15.72 5.97
CA GLY A 119 6.76 -14.92 5.35
C GLY A 119 6.44 -13.43 5.36
N LEU A 120 6.72 -12.73 4.26
CA LEU A 120 6.46 -11.31 4.13
C LEU A 120 5.04 -11.02 3.63
N MET A 121 4.47 -9.95 4.16
CA MET A 121 3.23 -9.35 3.70
C MET A 121 3.41 -7.83 3.65
N ASN A 122 2.85 -7.22 2.62
CA ASN A 122 2.71 -5.77 2.51
C ASN A 122 1.23 -5.41 2.41
N VAL A 123 0.82 -4.37 3.11
CA VAL A 123 -0.52 -3.80 3.03
C VAL A 123 -0.40 -2.34 2.62
N GLN A 124 -1.15 -1.96 1.60
CA GLN A 124 -1.27 -0.57 1.18
C GLN A 124 -2.58 0.01 1.71
N PHE A 125 -2.45 1.13 2.38
CA PHE A 125 -3.57 1.89 2.93
C PHE A 125 -3.64 3.27 2.29
N ALA A 126 -4.84 3.84 2.28
CA ALA A 126 -5.06 5.27 2.08
C ALA A 126 -5.79 5.82 3.30
N ILE A 127 -5.34 6.97 3.77
CA ILE A 127 -5.92 7.65 4.93
C ILE A 127 -6.49 8.98 4.44
N GLU A 128 -7.79 9.07 4.45
CA GLU A 128 -8.49 10.32 4.13
C GLU A 128 -8.58 11.19 5.36
N GLU A 129 -8.32 12.49 5.19
CA GLU A 129 -8.29 13.47 6.27
C GLU A 129 -7.35 13.06 7.43
N PRO A 130 -6.08 12.72 7.18
CA PRO A 130 -5.16 12.12 8.15
C PRO A 130 -4.93 12.99 9.39
N HIS A 131 -5.18 14.30 9.30
CA HIS A 131 -4.99 15.28 10.38
C HIS A 131 -6.28 15.72 11.06
N SER A 132 -7.42 15.10 10.72
CA SER A 132 -8.71 15.37 11.37
C SER A 132 -8.82 14.58 12.69
N ASP A 133 -9.84 14.96 13.49
CA ASP A 133 -10.19 14.21 14.70
C ASP A 133 -10.74 12.80 14.40
N ASN A 134 -11.12 12.52 13.16
CA ASN A 134 -11.69 11.24 12.74
C ASN A 134 -11.18 10.81 11.37
N PRO A 135 -9.88 10.46 11.26
CA PRO A 135 -9.29 10.01 10.00
C PRO A 135 -9.92 8.69 9.53
N ARG A 136 -10.18 8.59 8.23
CA ARG A 136 -10.76 7.39 7.63
C ARG A 136 -9.68 6.55 6.97
N ILE A 137 -9.51 5.32 7.42
CA ILE A 137 -8.50 4.38 6.92
C ILE A 137 -9.16 3.40 5.94
N PHE A 138 -8.58 3.29 4.75
CA PHE A 138 -9.01 2.37 3.70
C PHE A 138 -7.87 1.43 3.34
N VAL A 139 -8.18 0.14 3.18
CA VAL A 139 -7.25 -0.83 2.61
C VAL A 139 -7.36 -0.76 1.10
N LEU A 140 -6.24 -0.48 0.43
CA LEU A 140 -6.18 -0.47 -1.03
C LEU A 140 -5.83 -1.85 -1.57
N GLU A 141 -4.78 -2.48 -0.99
CA GLU A 141 -4.26 -3.74 -1.47
C GLU A 141 -3.55 -4.52 -0.35
N VAL A 142 -3.66 -5.84 -0.38
CA VAL A 142 -2.90 -6.75 0.49
C VAL A 142 -2.06 -7.67 -0.38
N ASN A 143 -0.75 -7.65 -0.17
CA ASN A 143 0.22 -8.41 -0.93
C ASN A 143 0.92 -9.44 -0.01
N PRO A 144 0.49 -10.72 0.03
CA PRO A 144 1.14 -11.75 0.85
C PRO A 144 2.45 -12.23 0.19
N ARG A 145 3.36 -11.32 -0.02
CA ARG A 145 4.67 -11.51 -0.67
C ARG A 145 5.62 -10.39 -0.27
N ALA A 146 6.91 -10.53 -0.64
CA ALA A 146 7.87 -9.44 -0.51
C ALA A 146 7.44 -8.20 -1.31
N SER A 147 7.56 -7.04 -0.69
CA SER A 147 7.32 -5.73 -1.29
C SER A 147 8.61 -5.12 -1.86
N ARG A 148 8.46 -4.04 -2.65
CA ARG A 148 9.59 -3.21 -3.07
C ARG A 148 10.15 -2.37 -1.92
N THR A 149 9.36 -2.17 -0.85
CA THR A 149 9.75 -1.42 0.35
C THR A 149 10.53 -2.27 1.36
N ALA A 150 10.42 -3.60 1.32
CA ALA A 150 11.10 -4.50 2.26
C ALA A 150 12.61 -4.28 2.40
N PRO A 151 13.41 -4.02 1.33
CA PRO A 151 14.83 -3.74 1.48
C PRO A 151 15.11 -2.42 2.23
N PHE A 152 14.27 -1.41 2.05
CA PHE A 152 14.37 -0.15 2.75
C PHE A 152 14.03 -0.33 4.24
N VAL A 153 12.91 -1.00 4.55
CA VAL A 153 12.52 -1.34 5.91
C VAL A 153 13.63 -2.12 6.62
N ALA A 154 14.18 -3.14 5.97
CA ALA A 154 15.27 -3.95 6.52
C ALA A 154 16.49 -3.10 6.94
N LYS A 155 16.88 -2.13 6.11
CA LYS A 155 17.98 -1.22 6.40
C LYS A 155 17.65 -0.27 7.54
N THR A 156 16.43 0.28 7.55
CA THR A 156 16.00 1.24 8.56
C THR A 156 15.96 0.62 9.96
N ILE A 157 15.44 -0.61 10.09
CA ILE A 157 15.38 -1.28 11.40
C ILE A 157 16.64 -2.10 11.74
N GLY A 158 17.58 -2.22 10.80
CA GLY A 158 18.79 -3.00 10.99
C GLY A 158 18.56 -4.52 11.10
N GLN A 159 17.47 -5.03 10.50
CA GLN A 159 17.11 -6.46 10.56
C GLN A 159 16.97 -7.03 9.13
N PRO A 160 17.54 -8.22 8.85
CA PRO A 160 17.49 -8.83 7.53
C PRO A 160 16.14 -9.50 7.25
N ILE A 161 15.04 -8.73 7.20
CA ILE A 161 13.66 -9.27 7.17
C ILE A 161 13.40 -10.23 6.01
N ALA A 162 14.03 -10.04 4.85
CA ALA A 162 13.86 -10.95 3.72
C ALA A 162 14.51 -12.32 3.99
N ALA A 163 15.70 -12.35 4.63
CA ALA A 163 16.33 -13.61 5.04
C ALA A 163 15.55 -14.31 6.14
N ILE A 164 15.01 -13.55 7.10
CA ILE A 164 14.14 -14.08 8.15
C ILE A 164 12.88 -14.69 7.53
N ALA A 165 12.22 -13.96 6.62
CA ALA A 165 11.03 -14.46 5.92
C ALA A 165 11.30 -15.80 5.19
N ALA A 166 12.44 -15.91 4.50
CA ALA A 166 12.83 -17.15 3.81
C ALA A 166 12.95 -18.34 4.79
N LYS A 167 13.55 -18.11 5.96
CA LYS A 167 13.65 -19.14 7.03
C LYS A 167 12.29 -19.49 7.62
N VAL A 168 11.43 -18.49 7.85
CA VAL A 168 10.05 -18.72 8.32
C VAL A 168 9.26 -19.54 7.29
N MET A 169 9.38 -19.24 6.01
CA MET A 169 8.76 -20.04 4.96
C MET A 169 9.33 -21.48 4.89
N ALA A 170 10.58 -21.67 5.30
CA ALA A 170 11.21 -22.99 5.42
C ALA A 170 10.81 -23.74 6.73
N GLY A 171 10.01 -23.12 7.60
CA GLY A 171 9.45 -23.73 8.80
C GLY A 171 10.07 -23.29 10.12
N GLU A 172 11.02 -22.34 10.13
CA GLU A 172 11.57 -21.79 11.37
C GLU A 172 10.54 -20.84 12.01
N PRO A 173 10.22 -20.99 13.32
CA PRO A 173 9.26 -20.11 13.97
C PRO A 173 9.74 -18.65 13.99
N LEU A 174 8.86 -17.70 13.70
CA LEU A 174 9.21 -16.26 13.69
C LEU A 174 9.70 -15.80 15.09
N ALA A 175 9.13 -16.33 16.15
CA ALA A 175 9.52 -16.02 17.52
C ALA A 175 11.00 -16.34 17.83
N SER A 176 11.64 -17.28 17.10
CA SER A 176 13.06 -17.64 17.29
C SER A 176 14.01 -16.48 16.98
N PHE A 177 13.59 -15.53 16.14
CA PHE A 177 14.40 -14.38 15.74
C PHE A 177 14.40 -13.24 16.74
N ARG A 178 13.51 -13.26 17.75
CA ARG A 178 13.41 -12.26 18.83
C ARG A 178 13.37 -10.83 18.31
N LEU A 179 12.53 -10.61 17.29
CA LEU A 179 12.34 -9.28 16.73
C LEU A 179 11.63 -8.38 17.74
N GLU A 180 12.14 -7.16 17.87
CA GLU A 180 11.62 -6.16 18.80
C GLU A 180 11.47 -4.81 18.09
N HIS A 181 10.41 -4.10 18.42
CA HIS A 181 10.28 -2.69 18.01
C HIS A 181 11.21 -1.84 18.86
N ARG A 182 12.09 -1.12 18.19
CA ARG A 182 12.98 -0.15 18.85
C ARG A 182 12.54 1.27 18.48
N PRO A 183 12.66 2.21 19.43
CA PRO A 183 12.45 3.62 19.08
C PRO A 183 13.41 4.04 17.97
N TYR A 184 12.87 4.80 17.01
CA TYR A 184 13.70 5.39 15.96
C TYR A 184 14.46 6.60 16.54
N ASP A 185 15.73 6.69 16.26
CA ASP A 185 16.61 7.84 16.57
C ASP A 185 16.78 8.78 15.38
N HIS A 186 16.19 8.42 14.23
CA HIS A 186 16.22 9.17 12.99
C HIS A 186 14.95 8.92 12.17
N ILE A 187 14.73 9.73 11.16
CA ILE A 187 13.74 9.49 10.10
C ILE A 187 14.51 9.04 8.87
N ALA A 188 14.24 7.83 8.43
CA ALA A 188 14.75 7.33 7.17
C ALA A 188 13.84 7.76 6.02
N VAL A 189 14.42 8.20 4.91
CA VAL A 189 13.70 8.58 3.70
C VAL A 189 14.15 7.70 2.55
N LYS A 190 13.20 7.10 1.87
CA LYS A 190 13.40 6.40 0.61
C LYS A 190 13.00 7.33 -0.52
N GLU A 191 13.80 7.40 -1.55
CA GLU A 191 13.50 8.10 -2.79
C GLU A 191 13.80 7.19 -3.99
N ALA A 192 12.95 7.23 -5.01
CA ALA A 192 13.16 6.51 -6.25
C ALA A 192 14.11 7.28 -7.17
N VAL A 193 15.03 6.58 -7.83
CA VAL A 193 15.90 7.18 -8.85
C VAL A 193 15.41 6.76 -10.23
N PHE A 194 14.99 7.74 -11.02
CA PHE A 194 14.49 7.53 -12.38
C PHE A 194 15.56 7.91 -13.41
N PRO A 195 16.09 6.97 -14.19
CA PRO A 195 17.11 7.27 -15.19
C PRO A 195 16.48 7.80 -16.50
N PHE A 196 15.65 8.83 -16.44
CA PHE A 196 14.91 9.39 -17.58
C PHE A 196 15.82 9.71 -18.78
N ALA A 197 17.04 10.18 -18.52
CA ALA A 197 18.00 10.50 -19.59
C ALA A 197 18.39 9.28 -20.46
N ARG A 198 18.13 8.05 -19.98
CA ARG A 198 18.43 6.80 -20.71
C ARG A 198 17.28 6.32 -21.58
N PHE A 199 16.10 6.89 -21.42
CA PHE A 199 14.87 6.45 -22.09
C PHE A 199 14.21 7.64 -22.79
N ALA A 200 14.42 7.75 -24.10
CA ALA A 200 13.80 8.82 -24.89
C ALA A 200 12.27 8.65 -24.96
N GLY A 201 11.53 9.73 -24.79
CA GLY A 201 10.08 9.76 -24.94
C GLY A 201 9.26 9.26 -23.74
N VAL A 202 9.89 8.99 -22.59
CA VAL A 202 9.17 8.74 -21.34
C VAL A 202 8.71 10.04 -20.70
N ASP A 203 7.54 10.02 -20.11
CA ASP A 203 7.04 11.11 -19.28
C ASP A 203 7.90 11.21 -18.01
N THR A 204 8.31 12.42 -17.67
CA THR A 204 9.09 12.71 -16.47
C THR A 204 8.21 13.16 -15.30
N VAL A 205 6.90 13.30 -15.52
CA VAL A 205 5.94 13.65 -14.48
C VAL A 205 5.38 12.37 -13.88
N LEU A 206 5.59 12.21 -12.58
CA LEU A 206 4.94 11.15 -11.81
C LEU A 206 3.51 11.59 -11.49
N GLY A 207 2.58 10.69 -11.69
CA GLY A 207 1.18 10.96 -11.40
C GLY A 207 0.38 9.68 -11.22
N PRO A 208 -0.86 9.82 -10.74
CA PRO A 208 -1.81 8.72 -10.64
C PRO A 208 -2.21 8.17 -12.01
#